data_0ad910c345b19b4d8256f2b44e4f0856
#
_entry.id   0ad910c345b19b4d8256f2b44e4f0856
#
_cell.length_a   1.000
_cell.length_b   1.000
_cell.length_c   1.000
_cell.angle_alpha   90.00
_cell.angle_beta   90.00
_cell.angle_gamma   90.00
#
_symmetry.space_group_name_H-M   'P 1'
#
loop_
_entity.id
_entity.type
_entity.pdbx_description
1 polymer ?
#
loop_
_entity_poly.entity_id
_entity_poly.type
_entity_poly.pdbx_seq_one_letter_code
_entity_poly.pdbx_strand_id
1 'polypeptide(L)'
;EVNFNDIWAITGIPVSPFENHDLDHQVTGSGGVALVASIGSEVKREGRIKVGDLVTVYSGQSDLLSPLAARDPMYAGFSIQGYETDTGSHQQFLLVQGPQLHPLPPDLTLEAAGSYVLNLGTVVRALFTTLGIVSGRTIFVEGAATGTGFEALKSAARNGLAAVGLVSSEERARFVAANGAVGALNRRDARWAGIFTPVPESAADIAAWERAGEPLLEAMRVQTGGRLADYAVSHAGQESFPRSFQLLAEHGTLTFYGATSGYWFSFVGKPGTASPEEMLRRARLRAGEAVLLYYGVGPGVGDGTIGTGELLDPVGLEAIEAVRAAGGRLVVATMSDAQREFVQSLGFGDAVRGVVSLEEIRRKEGADFDWPRALPAMPDAKRETGRFKESVRQFQDRTMKPFGSAIGRWLRSADNPRGYPDLIIERAGHDALAASTSLVKPFTGRVVYCEPMQCRRYTFYAPQVWMRQRRIIMPTATIAGTHLCNAYEVARMNDMIAAGQLEVSAPTVVPWQDLPKAHQSMWDNTHAGANYVVNHALPRTGLRSRDELFQEWGARR
;
A
#
# COMPACT_ATOMS: atom_id res chain seq x y z
N GLU A 1 -0.34 1.74 -21.75
CA GLU A 1 0.34 2.40 -20.64
C GLU A 1 1.55 1.58 -20.22
N VAL A 2 2.68 2.23 -19.92
CA VAL A 2 3.89 1.57 -19.39
C VAL A 2 4.07 1.98 -17.95
N ASN A 3 4.14 0.99 -17.05
CA ASN A 3 4.13 1.20 -15.61
C ASN A 3 5.24 0.42 -14.90
N PHE A 4 5.49 0.76 -13.66
CA PHE A 4 6.41 -0.03 -12.83
C PHE A 4 5.89 -1.45 -12.53
N ASN A 5 4.58 -1.70 -12.70
CA ASN A 5 4.01 -3.05 -12.66
C ASN A 5 4.61 -3.97 -13.72
N ASP A 6 4.93 -3.43 -14.91
CA ASP A 6 5.59 -4.18 -15.99
C ASP A 6 6.98 -4.62 -15.56
N ILE A 7 7.71 -3.73 -14.87
CA ILE A 7 9.03 -4.03 -14.32
C ILE A 7 8.93 -5.15 -13.28
N TRP A 8 7.94 -5.10 -12.38
CA TRP A 8 7.70 -6.18 -11.42
C TRP A 8 7.32 -7.49 -12.10
N ALA A 9 6.48 -7.45 -13.14
CA ALA A 9 6.12 -8.64 -13.91
C ALA A 9 7.35 -9.27 -14.57
N ILE A 10 8.21 -8.46 -15.19
CA ILE A 10 9.43 -8.91 -15.87
C ILE A 10 10.47 -9.48 -14.87
N THR A 11 10.64 -8.83 -13.73
CA THR A 11 11.65 -9.20 -12.72
C THR A 11 11.16 -10.27 -11.75
N GLY A 12 9.84 -10.48 -11.65
CA GLY A 12 9.24 -11.38 -10.68
C GLY A 12 9.37 -10.91 -9.23
N ILE A 13 9.44 -9.60 -8.96
CA ILE A 13 9.62 -8.99 -7.63
C ILE A 13 8.45 -8.03 -7.37
N PRO A 14 7.84 -8.03 -6.18
CA PRO A 14 8.03 -8.93 -5.02
C PRO A 14 7.44 -10.31 -5.22
N VAL A 15 6.53 -10.50 -6.16
CA VAL A 15 5.86 -11.76 -6.50
C VAL A 15 6.00 -11.99 -8.00
N SER A 16 6.36 -13.20 -8.39
CA SER A 16 6.41 -13.56 -9.81
C SER A 16 5.00 -13.78 -10.35
N PRO A 17 4.66 -13.26 -11.55
CA PRO A 17 3.42 -13.62 -12.21
C PRO A 17 3.23 -15.14 -12.34
N PHE A 18 4.31 -15.86 -12.63
CA PHE A 18 4.31 -17.33 -12.73
C PHE A 18 3.99 -18.07 -11.42
N GLU A 19 4.00 -17.39 -10.27
CA GLU A 19 3.51 -17.93 -8.99
C GLU A 19 1.97 -17.85 -8.88
N ASN A 20 1.32 -17.06 -9.76
CA ASN A 20 -0.13 -16.85 -9.77
C ASN A 20 -0.84 -17.70 -10.84
N HIS A 21 -0.10 -18.22 -11.84
CA HIS A 21 -0.63 -19.05 -12.90
C HIS A 21 0.42 -20.09 -13.37
N ASP A 22 -0.02 -21.18 -13.95
CA ASP A 22 0.85 -22.29 -14.42
C ASP A 22 1.22 -22.19 -15.91
N LEU A 23 1.17 -21.00 -16.50
CA LEU A 23 1.54 -20.79 -17.90
C LEU A 23 3.03 -20.49 -18.02
N ASP A 24 3.60 -20.79 -19.17
CA ASP A 24 5.01 -20.57 -19.52
C ASP A 24 5.30 -19.19 -20.12
N HIS A 25 4.28 -18.33 -20.19
CA HIS A 25 4.37 -16.99 -20.75
C HIS A 25 3.61 -15.96 -19.91
N GLN A 26 3.96 -14.70 -20.09
CA GLN A 26 3.34 -13.53 -19.45
C GLN A 26 3.27 -12.38 -20.46
N VAL A 27 2.10 -11.81 -20.63
CA VAL A 27 1.93 -10.55 -21.36
C VAL A 27 1.82 -9.42 -20.35
N THR A 28 2.75 -8.48 -20.37
CA THR A 28 2.75 -7.30 -19.51
C THR A 28 1.77 -6.22 -19.98
N GLY A 29 1.70 -5.11 -19.25
CA GLY A 29 0.85 -3.96 -19.57
C GLY A 29 -0.40 -3.92 -18.71
N SER A 30 -0.56 -2.81 -17.98
CA SER A 30 -1.63 -2.63 -17.00
C SER A 30 -2.54 -1.47 -17.38
N GLY A 31 -3.40 -1.70 -18.38
CA GLY A 31 -4.38 -0.71 -18.83
C GLY A 31 -3.95 0.05 -20.09
N GLY A 32 -4.80 0.97 -20.52
CA GLY A 32 -4.60 1.75 -21.74
C GLY A 32 -5.89 2.27 -22.35
N VAL A 33 -5.87 2.59 -23.64
CA VAL A 33 -7.03 2.94 -24.44
C VAL A 33 -7.24 1.88 -25.51
N ALA A 34 -8.48 1.53 -25.78
CA ALA A 34 -8.82 0.49 -26.75
C ALA A 34 -10.07 0.82 -27.56
N LEU A 35 -10.18 0.19 -28.72
CA LEU A 35 -11.39 0.14 -29.52
C LEU A 35 -12.09 -1.19 -29.26
N VAL A 36 -13.38 -1.16 -28.93
CA VAL A 36 -14.19 -2.35 -28.70
C VAL A 36 -14.44 -3.07 -30.01
N ALA A 37 -13.79 -4.21 -30.23
CA ALA A 37 -13.92 -5.01 -31.44
C ALA A 37 -15.06 -6.04 -31.34
N SER A 38 -15.34 -6.57 -30.15
CA SER A 38 -16.40 -7.56 -29.89
C SER A 38 -16.86 -7.47 -28.45
N ILE A 39 -18.11 -7.87 -28.19
CA ILE A 39 -18.70 -7.91 -26.84
C ILE A 39 -19.44 -9.22 -26.60
N GLY A 40 -19.37 -9.73 -25.37
CA GLY A 40 -20.15 -10.89 -24.94
C GLY A 40 -21.63 -10.57 -24.75
N SER A 41 -22.46 -11.60 -24.64
CA SER A 41 -23.93 -11.48 -24.53
C SER A 41 -24.38 -10.66 -23.33
N GLU A 42 -23.68 -10.78 -22.18
CA GLU A 42 -24.00 -10.05 -20.95
C GLU A 42 -23.76 -8.54 -21.12
N VAL A 43 -22.59 -8.16 -21.65
CA VAL A 43 -22.23 -6.75 -21.94
C VAL A 43 -23.20 -6.16 -22.99
N LYS A 44 -23.59 -6.98 -23.99
CA LYS A 44 -24.60 -6.56 -24.98
C LYS A 44 -25.96 -6.30 -24.34
N ARG A 45 -26.38 -7.13 -23.39
CA ARG A 45 -27.64 -6.97 -22.66
C ARG A 45 -27.60 -5.75 -21.73
N GLU A 46 -26.48 -5.49 -21.08
CA GLU A 46 -26.25 -4.30 -20.24
C GLU A 46 -26.34 -3.01 -21.07
N GLY A 47 -25.85 -3.02 -22.31
CA GLY A 47 -25.99 -1.92 -23.27
C GLY A 47 -25.11 -0.70 -23.03
N ARG A 48 -24.24 -0.73 -22.01
CA ARG A 48 -23.33 0.37 -21.63
C ARG A 48 -22.18 0.55 -22.63
N ILE A 49 -21.67 -0.56 -23.15
CA ILE A 49 -20.53 -0.62 -24.09
C ILE A 49 -21.00 -1.28 -25.39
N LYS A 50 -20.57 -0.73 -26.52
CA LYS A 50 -20.91 -1.21 -27.86
C LYS A 50 -19.65 -1.45 -28.70
N VAL A 51 -19.76 -2.32 -29.68
CA VAL A 51 -18.72 -2.47 -30.71
C VAL A 51 -18.49 -1.14 -31.40
N GLY A 52 -17.22 -0.76 -31.54
CA GLY A 52 -16.80 0.51 -32.10
C GLY A 52 -16.64 1.65 -31.08
N ASP A 53 -16.93 1.43 -29.81
CA ASP A 53 -16.67 2.44 -28.78
C ASP A 53 -15.17 2.55 -28.51
N LEU A 54 -14.69 3.78 -28.30
CA LEU A 54 -13.39 4.07 -27.71
C LEU A 54 -13.55 4.09 -26.20
N VAL A 55 -12.71 3.31 -25.52
CA VAL A 55 -12.77 3.10 -24.07
C VAL A 55 -11.40 3.16 -23.44
N THR A 56 -11.34 3.64 -22.22
CA THR A 56 -10.21 3.38 -21.33
C THR A 56 -10.36 1.99 -20.72
N VAL A 57 -9.24 1.27 -20.63
CA VAL A 57 -9.16 -0.05 -20.02
C VAL A 57 -8.58 0.10 -18.61
N TYR A 58 -9.41 -0.12 -17.61
CA TYR A 58 -8.98 -0.22 -16.22
C TYR A 58 -8.31 -1.58 -15.98
N SER A 59 -7.16 -1.56 -15.33
CA SER A 59 -6.33 -2.76 -15.15
C SER A 59 -6.78 -3.70 -14.04
N GLY A 60 -7.71 -3.29 -13.19
CA GLY A 60 -8.18 -4.14 -12.08
C GLY A 60 -9.27 -5.13 -12.52
N GLN A 61 -9.06 -6.39 -12.17
CA GLN A 61 -10.05 -7.46 -12.33
C GLN A 61 -10.56 -7.90 -10.97
N SER A 62 -11.82 -8.36 -10.90
CA SER A 62 -12.43 -8.84 -9.67
C SER A 62 -13.49 -9.90 -9.97
N ASP A 63 -13.75 -10.78 -9.00
CA ASP A 63 -14.90 -11.68 -9.06
C ASP A 63 -16.17 -10.90 -8.71
N LEU A 64 -16.84 -10.38 -9.74
CA LEU A 64 -18.02 -9.55 -9.59
C LEU A 64 -19.28 -10.33 -9.15
N LEU A 65 -19.22 -11.67 -9.17
CA LEU A 65 -20.29 -12.51 -8.64
C LEU A 65 -20.16 -12.70 -7.12
N SER A 66 -19.02 -12.37 -6.55
CA SER A 66 -18.81 -12.41 -5.11
C SER A 66 -19.68 -11.35 -4.40
N PRO A 67 -20.38 -11.70 -3.30
CA PRO A 67 -21.10 -10.72 -2.48
C PRO A 67 -20.20 -9.58 -1.94
N LEU A 68 -18.91 -9.81 -1.83
CA LEU A 68 -17.94 -8.81 -1.40
C LEU A 68 -17.75 -7.69 -2.43
N ALA A 69 -17.98 -7.96 -3.73
CA ALA A 69 -17.88 -6.98 -4.79
C ALA A 69 -18.92 -5.84 -4.65
N ALA A 70 -20.07 -6.12 -4.06
CA ALA A 70 -21.10 -5.11 -3.80
C ALA A 70 -20.63 -4.02 -2.84
N ARG A 71 -19.70 -4.34 -1.94
CA ARG A 71 -19.12 -3.39 -0.99
C ARG A 71 -17.94 -2.63 -1.59
N ASP A 72 -16.99 -3.35 -2.16
CA ASP A 72 -15.85 -2.83 -2.92
C ASP A 72 -15.35 -3.97 -3.82
N PRO A 73 -15.31 -3.82 -5.15
CA PRO A 73 -14.79 -4.84 -6.06
C PRO A 73 -13.39 -5.34 -5.69
N MET A 74 -12.56 -4.50 -5.05
CA MET A 74 -11.22 -4.91 -4.61
C MET A 74 -11.24 -5.96 -3.49
N TYR A 75 -12.34 -6.17 -2.79
CA TYR A 75 -12.46 -7.23 -1.78
C TYR A 75 -12.76 -8.62 -2.38
N ALA A 76 -13.07 -8.66 -3.65
CA ALA A 76 -13.57 -9.81 -4.37
C ALA A 76 -12.52 -10.42 -5.32
N GLY A 77 -11.41 -10.90 -4.79
CA GLY A 77 -10.37 -11.56 -5.59
C GLY A 77 -9.67 -10.62 -6.57
N PHE A 78 -9.46 -9.35 -6.17
CA PHE A 78 -8.81 -8.35 -6.99
C PHE A 78 -7.44 -8.78 -7.47
N SER A 79 -7.18 -8.59 -8.76
CA SER A 79 -5.87 -8.78 -9.40
C SER A 79 -5.60 -7.69 -10.45
N ILE A 80 -4.34 -7.35 -10.64
CA ILE A 80 -3.90 -6.39 -11.66
C ILE A 80 -3.58 -7.13 -12.96
N GLN A 81 -4.27 -6.74 -14.03
CA GLN A 81 -4.03 -7.25 -15.36
C GLN A 81 -2.61 -6.96 -15.82
N GLY A 82 -1.94 -7.97 -16.39
CA GLY A 82 -0.58 -7.88 -16.90
C GLY A 82 0.52 -7.96 -15.83
N TYR A 83 0.14 -8.06 -14.54
CA TYR A 83 1.06 -8.33 -13.44
C TYR A 83 0.61 -9.53 -12.59
N GLU A 84 -0.64 -9.53 -12.10
CA GLU A 84 -1.19 -10.64 -11.30
C GLU A 84 -2.02 -11.63 -12.15
N THR A 85 -2.23 -11.30 -13.42
CA THR A 85 -2.84 -12.19 -14.43
C THR A 85 -1.86 -12.45 -15.56
N ASP A 86 -2.06 -13.53 -16.29
CA ASP A 86 -1.25 -13.97 -17.44
C ASP A 86 -1.30 -13.04 -18.66
N THR A 87 -2.38 -12.25 -18.77
CA THR A 87 -2.64 -11.37 -19.90
C THR A 87 -2.64 -9.90 -19.50
N GLY A 88 -1.94 -9.08 -20.28
CA GLY A 88 -1.82 -7.63 -20.12
C GLY A 88 -2.10 -6.87 -21.42
N SER A 89 -2.00 -5.54 -21.36
CA SER A 89 -2.36 -4.66 -22.47
C SER A 89 -1.26 -4.46 -23.52
N HIS A 90 -0.07 -5.01 -23.33
CA HIS A 90 1.00 -4.95 -24.34
C HIS A 90 0.77 -5.99 -25.46
N GLN A 91 -0.40 -5.93 -26.08
CA GLN A 91 -0.81 -6.75 -27.21
C GLN A 91 -1.86 -6.01 -28.07
N GLN A 92 -2.09 -6.49 -29.29
CA GLN A 92 -3.05 -5.86 -30.21
C GLN A 92 -4.49 -6.14 -29.83
N PHE A 93 -4.81 -7.31 -29.31
CA PHE A 93 -6.13 -7.70 -28.88
C PHE A 93 -6.09 -8.15 -27.43
N LEU A 94 -7.04 -7.63 -26.65
CA LEU A 94 -7.11 -7.86 -25.21
C LEU A 94 -8.52 -8.29 -24.83
N LEU A 95 -8.64 -9.37 -24.07
CA LEU A 95 -9.90 -9.80 -23.45
C LEU A 95 -9.98 -9.22 -22.04
N VAL A 96 -11.08 -8.54 -21.74
CA VAL A 96 -11.32 -7.88 -20.45
C VAL A 96 -12.77 -8.06 -19.98
N GLN A 97 -12.99 -7.89 -18.69
CA GLN A 97 -14.35 -7.84 -18.13
C GLN A 97 -15.03 -6.53 -18.54
N GLY A 98 -16.35 -6.55 -18.77
CA GLY A 98 -17.13 -5.36 -19.12
C GLY A 98 -16.91 -4.18 -18.16
N PRO A 99 -16.92 -4.37 -16.82
CA PRO A 99 -16.65 -3.32 -15.84
C PRO A 99 -15.26 -2.69 -15.87
N GLN A 100 -14.29 -3.29 -16.56
CA GLN A 100 -12.97 -2.68 -16.77
C GLN A 100 -13.00 -1.57 -17.85
N LEU A 101 -14.09 -1.48 -18.63
CA LEU A 101 -14.21 -0.54 -19.73
C LEU A 101 -14.96 0.71 -19.28
N HIS A 102 -14.34 1.86 -19.47
CA HIS A 102 -14.92 3.17 -19.16
C HIS A 102 -14.90 4.08 -20.39
N PRO A 103 -15.93 4.90 -20.61
CA PRO A 103 -15.88 5.96 -21.63
C PRO A 103 -14.67 6.87 -21.40
N LEU A 104 -14.07 7.36 -22.48
CA LEU A 104 -13.01 8.34 -22.37
C LEU A 104 -13.54 9.64 -21.76
N PRO A 105 -12.79 10.29 -20.84
CA PRO A 105 -13.07 11.66 -20.47
C PRO A 105 -13.08 12.57 -21.72
N PRO A 106 -13.93 13.60 -21.73
CA PRO A 106 -13.95 14.54 -22.85
C PRO A 106 -12.59 15.24 -22.98
N ASP A 107 -12.27 15.63 -24.19
CA ASP A 107 -11.09 16.44 -24.55
C ASP A 107 -9.72 15.80 -24.30
N LEU A 108 -9.61 14.52 -23.99
CA LEU A 108 -8.36 13.79 -23.95
C LEU A 108 -7.94 13.30 -25.34
N THR A 109 -6.63 13.42 -25.65
CA THR A 109 -6.04 12.70 -26.80
C THR A 109 -5.98 11.20 -26.48
N LEU A 110 -5.85 10.34 -27.49
CA LEU A 110 -5.72 8.90 -27.28
C LEU A 110 -4.48 8.54 -26.44
N GLU A 111 -3.40 9.28 -26.62
CA GLU A 111 -2.17 9.08 -25.84
C GLU A 111 -2.41 9.40 -24.35
N ALA A 112 -3.03 10.54 -24.05
CA ALA A 112 -3.38 10.90 -22.68
C ALA A 112 -4.38 9.91 -22.08
N ALA A 113 -5.40 9.53 -22.84
CA ALA A 113 -6.38 8.52 -22.42
C ALA A 113 -5.75 7.13 -22.21
N GLY A 114 -4.64 6.83 -22.88
CA GLY A 114 -3.90 5.58 -22.76
C GLY A 114 -2.94 5.52 -21.57
N SER A 115 -2.75 6.61 -20.79
CA SER A 115 -1.66 6.72 -19.82
C SER A 115 -2.07 7.09 -18.40
N TYR A 116 -3.37 7.30 -18.12
CA TYR A 116 -3.77 7.91 -16.84
C TYR A 116 -4.43 6.95 -15.85
N VAL A 117 -5.08 5.89 -16.33
CA VAL A 117 -6.00 5.11 -15.48
C VAL A 117 -5.30 4.47 -14.29
N LEU A 118 -4.12 3.90 -14.48
CA LEU A 118 -3.41 3.26 -13.36
C LEU A 118 -2.84 4.32 -12.42
N ASN A 119 -2.12 5.31 -12.95
CA ASN A 119 -1.43 6.29 -12.13
C ASN A 119 -2.39 7.24 -11.43
N LEU A 120 -3.23 7.92 -12.19
CA LEU A 120 -4.20 8.85 -11.61
C LEU A 120 -5.27 8.12 -10.80
N GLY A 121 -5.65 6.90 -11.19
CA GLY A 121 -6.52 6.05 -10.40
C GLY A 121 -5.92 5.69 -9.04
N THR A 122 -4.63 5.32 -9.01
CA THR A 122 -3.90 5.11 -7.74
C THR A 122 -3.89 6.38 -6.89
N VAL A 123 -3.67 7.54 -7.52
CA VAL A 123 -3.70 8.85 -6.84
C VAL A 123 -5.07 9.17 -6.29
N VAL A 124 -6.14 8.95 -7.04
CA VAL A 124 -7.52 9.17 -6.58
C VAL A 124 -7.81 8.33 -5.35
N ARG A 125 -7.47 7.05 -5.37
CA ARG A 125 -7.64 6.21 -4.19
C ARG A 125 -6.75 6.66 -3.03
N ALA A 126 -5.48 6.98 -3.28
CA ALA A 126 -4.57 7.45 -2.24
C ALA A 126 -5.04 8.73 -1.58
N LEU A 127 -5.34 9.76 -2.37
CA LEU A 127 -5.66 11.10 -1.85
C LEU A 127 -7.09 11.19 -1.33
N PHE A 128 -8.09 10.74 -2.10
CA PHE A 128 -9.49 10.99 -1.78
C PHE A 128 -10.16 9.88 -0.97
N THR A 129 -9.80 8.61 -1.22
CA THR A 129 -10.40 7.47 -0.51
C THR A 129 -9.61 7.10 0.75
N THR A 130 -8.26 7.03 0.65
CA THR A 130 -7.42 6.56 1.76
C THR A 130 -7.07 7.67 2.72
N LEU A 131 -6.55 8.81 2.24
CA LEU A 131 -6.19 9.97 3.07
C LEU A 131 -7.39 10.86 3.39
N GLY A 132 -8.37 10.99 2.48
CA GLY A 132 -9.48 11.93 2.64
C GLY A 132 -8.97 13.37 2.73
N ILE A 133 -8.14 13.79 1.76
CA ILE A 133 -7.46 15.09 1.80
C ILE A 133 -8.43 16.25 1.97
N VAL A 134 -7.98 17.27 2.70
CA VAL A 134 -8.72 18.51 2.97
C VAL A 134 -7.88 19.70 2.52
N SER A 135 -8.47 20.62 1.78
CA SER A 135 -7.82 21.88 1.34
C SER A 135 -7.24 22.67 2.54
N GLY A 136 -6.14 23.36 2.30
CA GLY A 136 -5.42 24.13 3.32
C GLY A 136 -4.46 23.31 4.19
N ARG A 137 -4.42 21.99 4.04
CA ARG A 137 -3.48 21.09 4.71
C ARG A 137 -2.17 20.98 3.93
N THR A 138 -1.15 20.39 4.59
CA THR A 138 0.16 20.13 3.99
C THR A 138 0.26 18.67 3.55
N ILE A 139 0.92 18.45 2.42
CA ILE A 139 1.21 17.11 1.94
C ILE A 139 2.66 16.98 1.48
N PHE A 140 3.31 15.90 1.88
CA PHE A 140 4.62 15.49 1.41
C PHE A 140 4.50 14.35 0.42
N VAL A 141 5.17 14.44 -0.74
CA VAL A 141 5.09 13.44 -1.81
C VAL A 141 6.48 12.97 -2.21
N GLU A 142 6.77 11.67 -2.01
CA GLU A 142 7.99 11.06 -2.53
C GLU A 142 7.95 10.88 -4.04
N GLY A 143 9.14 10.91 -4.68
CA GLY A 143 9.26 10.68 -6.12
C GLY A 143 8.43 11.65 -6.96
N ALA A 144 8.24 12.87 -6.44
CA ALA A 144 7.28 13.86 -6.92
C ALA A 144 7.48 14.33 -8.37
N ALA A 145 8.60 14.00 -9.00
CA ALA A 145 8.90 14.38 -10.39
C ALA A 145 8.64 13.28 -11.42
N THR A 146 8.08 12.13 -11.02
CA THR A 146 7.92 10.98 -11.93
C THR A 146 6.61 10.23 -11.69
N GLY A 147 5.98 9.77 -12.77
CA GLY A 147 4.85 8.86 -12.77
C GLY A 147 3.75 9.21 -11.74
N THR A 148 3.36 8.24 -10.94
CA THR A 148 2.30 8.38 -9.94
C THR A 148 2.60 9.44 -8.87
N GLY A 149 3.89 9.62 -8.48
CA GLY A 149 4.28 10.68 -7.54
C GLY A 149 4.04 12.08 -8.11
N PHE A 150 4.34 12.28 -9.39
CA PHE A 150 4.05 13.55 -10.07
C PHE A 150 2.55 13.83 -10.14
N GLU A 151 1.75 12.83 -10.51
CA GLU A 151 0.29 12.97 -10.52
C GLU A 151 -0.28 13.23 -9.11
N ALA A 152 0.29 12.61 -8.07
CA ALA A 152 -0.12 12.85 -6.69
C ALA A 152 0.17 14.29 -6.25
N LEU A 153 1.37 14.80 -6.53
CA LEU A 153 1.74 16.18 -6.20
C LEU A 153 0.85 17.20 -6.92
N LYS A 154 0.68 17.04 -8.22
CA LYS A 154 -0.13 17.94 -9.07
C LYS A 154 -1.60 17.93 -8.64
N SER A 155 -2.17 16.75 -8.40
CA SER A 155 -3.55 16.60 -7.92
C SER A 155 -3.74 17.21 -6.54
N ALA A 156 -2.80 17.02 -5.61
CA ALA A 156 -2.87 17.60 -4.28
C ALA A 156 -2.82 19.13 -4.33
N ALA A 157 -1.87 19.70 -5.08
CA ALA A 157 -1.76 21.14 -5.25
C ALA A 157 -3.03 21.76 -5.87
N ARG A 158 -3.58 21.12 -6.90
CA ARG A 158 -4.82 21.55 -7.56
C ARG A 158 -6.04 21.52 -6.63
N ASN A 159 -6.03 20.65 -5.63
CA ASN A 159 -7.07 20.55 -4.61
C ASN A 159 -6.75 21.37 -3.34
N GLY A 160 -5.86 22.36 -3.45
CA GLY A 160 -5.61 23.36 -2.43
C GLY A 160 -4.73 22.92 -1.26
N LEU A 161 -3.90 21.87 -1.43
CA LEU A 161 -2.91 21.49 -0.43
C LEU A 161 -1.58 22.20 -0.68
N ALA A 162 -0.87 22.52 0.40
CA ALA A 162 0.53 22.94 0.33
C ALA A 162 1.41 21.70 0.08
N ALA A 163 1.67 21.40 -1.20
CA ALA A 163 2.38 20.20 -1.61
C ALA A 163 3.89 20.42 -1.67
N VAL A 164 4.67 19.57 -0.98
CA VAL A 164 6.14 19.55 -1.01
C VAL A 164 6.60 18.22 -1.58
N GLY A 165 7.45 18.28 -2.61
CA GLY A 165 7.94 17.08 -3.30
C GLY A 165 9.34 16.67 -2.86
N LEU A 166 9.58 15.36 -2.66
CA LEU A 166 10.94 14.80 -2.58
C LEU A 166 11.40 14.41 -3.99
N VAL A 167 12.53 14.97 -4.40
CA VAL A 167 13.11 14.77 -5.72
C VAL A 167 14.59 14.40 -5.65
N SER A 168 15.24 14.09 -6.77
CA SER A 168 16.63 13.64 -6.82
C SER A 168 17.59 14.59 -7.54
N SER A 169 17.12 15.77 -7.93
CA SER A 169 17.96 16.82 -8.54
C SER A 169 17.29 18.20 -8.45
N GLU A 170 18.09 19.26 -8.61
CA GLU A 170 17.60 20.63 -8.66
C GLU A 170 16.74 20.89 -9.90
N GLU A 171 17.00 20.23 -11.02
CA GLU A 171 16.16 20.29 -12.21
C GLU A 171 14.74 19.78 -11.90
N ARG A 172 14.66 18.61 -11.26
CA ARG A 172 13.38 18.02 -10.82
C ARG A 172 12.69 18.89 -9.76
N ALA A 173 13.45 19.57 -8.90
CA ALA A 173 12.88 20.53 -7.95
C ALA A 173 12.20 21.70 -8.66
N ARG A 174 12.86 22.30 -9.66
CA ARG A 174 12.25 23.33 -10.50
C ARG A 174 11.04 22.84 -11.28
N PHE A 175 11.10 21.60 -11.79
CA PHE A 175 9.99 20.99 -12.50
C PHE A 175 8.73 20.84 -11.63
N VAL A 176 8.85 20.34 -10.41
CA VAL A 176 7.68 20.18 -9.52
C VAL A 176 7.16 21.53 -9.01
N ALA A 177 8.03 22.52 -8.79
CA ALA A 177 7.62 23.87 -8.44
C ALA A 177 6.80 24.53 -9.58
N ALA A 178 7.21 24.35 -10.83
CA ALA A 178 6.45 24.81 -11.99
C ALA A 178 5.09 24.11 -12.16
N ASN A 179 4.87 22.97 -11.48
CA ASN A 179 3.63 22.18 -11.51
C ASN A 179 2.83 22.24 -10.21
N GLY A 180 2.99 23.32 -9.43
CA GLY A 180 2.12 23.65 -8.30
C GLY A 180 2.64 23.23 -6.92
N ALA A 181 3.85 22.65 -6.81
CA ALA A 181 4.47 22.45 -5.50
C ALA A 181 4.81 23.79 -4.84
N VAL A 182 4.52 23.93 -3.56
CA VAL A 182 4.98 25.10 -2.77
C VAL A 182 6.46 25.00 -2.42
N GLY A 183 7.04 23.79 -2.57
CA GLY A 183 8.45 23.54 -2.35
C GLY A 183 8.89 22.15 -2.80
N ALA A 184 10.21 21.97 -2.81
CA ALA A 184 10.81 20.67 -3.10
C ALA A 184 12.05 20.43 -2.23
N LEU A 185 12.25 19.18 -1.83
CA LEU A 185 13.41 18.70 -1.10
C LEU A 185 14.22 17.79 -2.03
N ASN A 186 15.44 18.21 -2.37
CA ASN A 186 16.33 17.37 -3.17
C ASN A 186 17.07 16.39 -2.27
N ARG A 187 16.74 15.09 -2.33
CA ARG A 187 17.35 14.06 -1.47
C ARG A 187 18.87 13.91 -1.61
N ARG A 188 19.46 14.47 -2.66
CA ARG A 188 20.91 14.46 -2.91
C ARG A 188 21.60 15.73 -2.44
N ASP A 189 20.89 16.64 -1.79
CA ASP A 189 21.49 17.84 -1.20
C ASP A 189 22.49 17.45 -0.11
N ALA A 190 23.65 18.11 -0.10
CA ALA A 190 24.72 17.83 0.86
C ALA A 190 24.30 18.02 2.32
N ARG A 191 23.30 18.88 2.60
CA ARG A 191 22.77 19.13 3.96
C ARG A 191 22.25 17.88 4.65
N TRP A 192 21.78 16.91 3.90
CA TRP A 192 21.25 15.64 4.42
C TRP A 192 21.76 14.41 3.65
N ALA A 193 23.01 14.49 3.19
CA ALA A 193 23.65 13.35 2.56
C ALA A 193 23.70 12.15 3.52
N GLY A 194 23.28 10.98 3.04
CA GLY A 194 23.34 9.73 3.81
C GLY A 194 22.25 9.53 4.86
N ILE A 195 21.25 10.45 5.01
CA ILE A 195 20.20 10.26 6.01
C ILE A 195 19.05 9.35 5.56
N PHE A 196 18.91 9.13 4.25
CA PHE A 196 17.86 8.25 3.69
C PHE A 196 18.29 6.78 3.82
N THR A 197 18.14 6.24 5.01
CA THR A 197 18.50 4.88 5.39
C THR A 197 17.38 4.25 6.22
N PRO A 198 17.31 2.91 6.26
CA PRO A 198 16.46 2.22 7.24
C PRO A 198 16.77 2.68 8.67
N VAL A 199 15.81 2.54 9.57
CA VAL A 199 16.01 2.85 11.00
C VAL A 199 17.00 1.85 11.59
N PRO A 200 18.03 2.29 12.30
CA PRO A 200 18.97 1.40 12.99
C PRO A 200 18.30 0.63 14.14
N GLU A 201 19.00 -0.37 14.69
CA GLU A 201 18.44 -1.26 15.70
C GLU A 201 18.62 -0.74 17.13
N SER A 202 19.78 -0.19 17.47
CA SER A 202 20.05 0.24 18.84
C SER A 202 19.34 1.56 19.18
N ALA A 203 18.90 1.73 20.43
CA ALA A 203 18.26 2.96 20.89
C ALA A 203 19.16 4.20 20.74
N ALA A 204 20.47 4.05 20.95
CA ALA A 204 21.44 5.13 20.79
C ALA A 204 21.56 5.57 19.32
N ASP A 205 21.63 4.60 18.41
CA ASP A 205 21.71 4.87 16.98
C ASP A 205 20.39 5.44 16.43
N ILE A 206 19.24 5.00 16.96
CA ILE A 206 17.93 5.59 16.63
C ILE A 206 17.91 7.07 16.99
N ALA A 207 18.35 7.45 18.19
CA ALA A 207 18.41 8.84 18.61
C ALA A 207 19.35 9.69 17.73
N ALA A 208 20.48 9.12 17.32
CA ALA A 208 21.39 9.77 16.37
C ALA A 208 20.74 9.90 14.97
N TRP A 209 20.07 8.85 14.53
CA TRP A 209 19.33 8.83 13.27
C TRP A 209 18.21 9.89 13.27
N GLU A 210 17.41 10.02 14.34
CA GLU A 210 16.38 11.06 14.45
C GLU A 210 16.96 12.47 14.34
N ARG A 211 18.03 12.77 15.12
CA ARG A 211 18.72 14.07 15.05
C ARG A 211 19.28 14.39 13.66
N ALA A 212 19.82 13.40 12.97
CA ALA A 212 20.29 13.59 11.60
C ALA A 212 19.18 14.00 10.61
N GLY A 213 17.91 13.71 10.93
CA GLY A 213 16.74 14.11 10.15
C GLY A 213 16.26 15.54 10.40
N GLU A 214 16.67 16.21 11.49
CA GLU A 214 16.16 17.54 11.85
C GLU A 214 16.35 18.59 10.75
N PRO A 215 17.48 18.67 10.02
CA PRO A 215 17.61 19.61 8.91
C PRO A 215 16.55 19.40 7.80
N LEU A 216 16.10 18.16 7.59
CA LEU A 216 15.05 17.85 6.61
C LEU A 216 13.68 18.32 7.11
N LEU A 217 13.38 18.14 8.42
CA LEU A 217 12.17 18.63 9.03
C LEU A 217 12.11 20.17 8.99
N GLU A 218 13.23 20.83 9.28
CA GLU A 218 13.31 22.29 9.23
C GLU A 218 13.11 22.80 7.79
N ALA A 219 13.71 22.14 6.81
CA ALA A 219 13.50 22.50 5.41
C ALA A 219 12.02 22.36 4.99
N MET A 220 11.32 21.35 5.50
CA MET A 220 9.87 21.20 5.31
C MET A 220 9.10 22.38 5.94
N ARG A 221 9.41 22.74 7.19
CA ARG A 221 8.77 23.87 7.89
C ARG A 221 8.97 25.19 7.14
N VAL A 222 10.17 25.45 6.66
CA VAL A 222 10.48 26.66 5.89
C VAL A 222 9.57 26.77 4.67
N GLN A 223 9.35 25.67 3.95
CA GLN A 223 8.55 25.68 2.72
C GLN A 223 7.04 25.74 2.97
N THR A 224 6.58 25.35 4.15
CA THR A 224 5.16 25.22 4.50
C THR A 224 4.66 26.26 5.52
N GLY A 225 5.47 27.26 5.84
CA GLY A 225 5.11 28.27 6.86
C GLY A 225 5.06 27.69 8.27
N GLY A 226 6.05 26.88 8.65
CA GLY A 226 6.24 26.35 10.01
C GLY A 226 5.56 24.99 10.26
N ARG A 227 4.95 24.37 9.25
CA ARG A 227 4.19 23.11 9.41
C ARG A 227 4.97 21.89 8.94
N LEU A 228 4.71 20.73 9.55
CA LEU A 228 5.04 19.41 9.04
C LEU A 228 3.88 18.85 8.18
N ALA A 229 4.02 17.66 7.64
CA ALA A 229 3.05 17.09 6.74
C ALA A 229 1.81 16.52 7.46
N ASP A 230 0.63 17.07 7.21
CA ASP A 230 -0.64 16.44 7.62
C ASP A 230 -0.83 15.10 6.88
N TYR A 231 -0.36 15.04 5.63
CA TYR A 231 -0.42 13.86 4.78
C TYR A 231 0.94 13.57 4.17
N ALA A 232 1.24 12.29 3.95
CA ALA A 232 2.40 11.88 3.16
C ALA A 232 2.00 10.77 2.18
N VAL A 233 2.58 10.83 0.98
CA VAL A 233 2.47 9.80 -0.05
C VAL A 233 3.87 9.25 -0.32
N SER A 234 4.06 7.94 -0.08
CA SER A 234 5.35 7.26 -0.24
C SER A 234 5.24 6.13 -1.27
N HIS A 235 6.28 5.95 -2.09
CA HIS A 235 6.36 4.81 -3.01
C HIS A 235 7.80 4.44 -3.40
N ALA A 236 8.80 5.18 -2.93
CA ALA A 236 10.19 4.89 -3.25
C ALA A 236 10.77 3.70 -2.47
N GLY A 237 10.22 3.37 -1.30
CA GLY A 237 10.55 2.15 -0.59
C GLY A 237 11.32 2.34 0.72
N GLN A 238 12.03 1.28 1.13
CA GLN A 238 12.60 1.17 2.48
C GLN A 238 13.61 2.25 2.87
N GLU A 239 14.26 2.89 1.90
CA GLU A 239 15.30 3.91 2.20
C GLU A 239 14.68 5.25 2.61
N SER A 240 13.59 5.67 1.96
CA SER A 240 12.98 7.00 2.15
C SER A 240 11.74 6.97 3.06
N PHE A 241 11.06 5.83 3.15
CA PHE A 241 9.87 5.67 3.98
C PHE A 241 10.07 6.13 5.44
N PRO A 242 11.19 5.79 6.13
CA PRO A 242 11.41 6.23 7.51
C PRO A 242 11.41 7.75 7.66
N ARG A 243 12.01 8.47 6.70
CA ARG A 243 12.04 9.94 6.71
C ARG A 243 10.70 10.54 6.35
N SER A 244 9.97 9.94 5.42
CA SER A 244 8.60 10.37 5.09
C SER A 244 7.67 10.25 6.29
N PHE A 245 7.83 9.19 7.10
CA PHE A 245 7.09 9.05 8.35
C PHE A 245 7.54 10.08 9.40
N GLN A 246 8.83 10.37 9.53
CA GLN A 246 9.36 11.39 10.44
C GLN A 246 8.81 12.78 10.13
N LEU A 247 8.60 13.11 8.84
CA LEU A 247 8.04 14.38 8.38
C LEU A 247 6.54 14.59 8.71
N LEU A 248 5.81 13.56 9.14
CA LEU A 248 4.41 13.72 9.51
C LEU A 248 4.25 14.69 10.69
N ALA A 249 3.23 15.52 10.63
CA ALA A 249 2.72 16.26 11.77
C ALA A 249 2.09 15.29 12.80
N GLU A 250 1.77 15.80 13.98
CA GLU A 250 0.97 15.05 14.95
C GLU A 250 -0.41 14.75 14.34
N HIS A 251 -0.87 13.51 14.51
CA HIS A 251 -2.07 12.94 13.86
C HIS A 251 -2.03 12.89 12.33
N GLY A 252 -0.87 13.09 11.72
CA GLY A 252 -0.68 12.95 10.28
C GLY A 252 -0.88 11.52 9.79
N THR A 253 -1.25 11.40 8.53
CA THR A 253 -1.45 10.10 7.89
C THR A 253 -0.51 9.93 6.70
N LEU A 254 0.26 8.84 6.70
CA LEU A 254 1.06 8.40 5.57
C LEU A 254 0.32 7.30 4.81
N THR A 255 0.13 7.49 3.51
CA THR A 255 -0.26 6.41 2.60
C THR A 255 0.88 6.01 1.70
N PHE A 256 0.90 4.74 1.29
CA PHE A 256 1.93 4.26 0.37
C PHE A 256 1.41 3.16 -0.54
N TYR A 257 2.04 3.06 -1.70
CA TYR A 257 1.81 2.04 -2.72
C TYR A 257 3.16 1.69 -3.38
N GLY A 258 3.40 0.41 -3.59
CA GLY A 258 4.64 -0.05 -4.20
C GLY A 258 5.90 0.27 -3.39
N ALA A 259 7.04 -0.14 -3.92
CA ALA A 259 8.37 0.16 -3.42
C ALA A 259 9.41 -0.13 -4.50
N THR A 260 10.40 0.74 -4.67
CA THR A 260 11.47 0.57 -5.66
C THR A 260 12.83 0.31 -5.05
N SER A 261 13.05 0.65 -3.76
CA SER A 261 14.32 0.48 -3.06
C SER A 261 14.35 -0.68 -2.05
N GLY A 262 13.28 -1.47 -1.97
CA GLY A 262 13.18 -2.61 -1.06
C GLY A 262 11.85 -2.64 -0.32
N TYR A 263 11.53 -3.76 0.33
CA TYR A 263 10.19 -4.10 0.80
C TYR A 263 10.05 -4.22 2.32
N TRP A 264 11.15 -4.15 3.08
CA TRP A 264 11.12 -4.17 4.53
C TRP A 264 11.18 -2.74 5.06
N PHE A 265 10.01 -2.21 5.39
CA PHE A 265 9.88 -0.84 5.88
C PHE A 265 10.10 -0.79 7.38
N SER A 266 10.88 0.18 7.81
CA SER A 266 11.05 0.53 9.21
C SER A 266 10.65 1.98 9.46
N PHE A 267 10.25 2.29 10.68
CA PHE A 267 9.98 3.66 11.11
C PHE A 267 10.17 3.79 12.62
N VAL A 268 10.33 5.02 13.08
CA VAL A 268 10.37 5.35 14.51
C VAL A 268 9.01 5.85 14.92
N GLY A 269 8.35 5.15 15.85
CA GLY A 269 7.05 5.57 16.38
C GLY A 269 7.15 6.92 17.08
N LYS A 270 6.18 7.79 16.83
CA LYS A 270 6.10 9.10 17.49
C LYS A 270 5.61 8.95 18.93
N PRO A 271 6.08 9.79 19.88
CA PRO A 271 5.55 9.81 21.24
C PRO A 271 4.04 10.06 21.27
N GLY A 272 3.36 9.47 22.23
CA GLY A 272 1.94 9.66 22.46
C GLY A 272 1.29 8.38 22.98
N THR A 273 0.29 8.54 23.84
CA THR A 273 -0.50 7.45 24.41
C THR A 273 -1.98 7.70 24.15
N ALA A 274 -2.74 6.63 24.05
CA ALA A 274 -4.20 6.68 24.03
C ALA A 274 -4.75 5.42 24.71
N SER A 275 -5.91 5.53 25.36
CA SER A 275 -6.53 4.35 25.95
C SER A 275 -6.91 3.31 24.88
N PRO A 276 -7.00 2.03 25.24
CA PRO A 276 -7.53 1.00 24.35
C PRO A 276 -8.90 1.38 23.77
N GLU A 277 -9.81 1.91 24.58
CA GLU A 277 -11.13 2.38 24.13
C GLU A 277 -11.03 3.45 23.04
N GLU A 278 -10.20 4.46 23.24
CA GLU A 278 -9.98 5.51 22.23
C GLU A 278 -9.42 4.92 20.94
N MET A 279 -8.45 4.03 21.02
CA MET A 279 -7.86 3.41 19.84
C MET A 279 -8.83 2.49 19.09
N LEU A 280 -9.70 1.75 19.79
CA LEU A 280 -10.77 0.97 19.18
C LEU A 280 -11.79 1.88 18.48
N ARG A 281 -12.13 3.01 19.08
CA ARG A 281 -13.01 4.03 18.47
C ARG A 281 -12.37 4.62 17.20
N ARG A 282 -11.10 5.01 17.25
CA ARG A 282 -10.35 5.50 16.06
C ARG A 282 -10.28 4.45 14.96
N ALA A 283 -10.06 3.20 15.33
CA ALA A 283 -10.07 2.07 14.41
C ALA A 283 -11.48 1.67 13.95
N ARG A 284 -12.52 2.28 14.50
CA ARG A 284 -13.92 2.00 14.18
C ARG A 284 -14.26 0.51 14.35
N LEU A 285 -13.91 -0.04 15.50
CA LEU A 285 -14.29 -1.41 15.84
C LEU A 285 -15.82 -1.54 15.83
N ARG A 286 -16.32 -2.60 15.24
CA ARG A 286 -17.75 -2.92 15.14
C ARG A 286 -18.05 -4.15 15.96
N ALA A 287 -19.27 -4.23 16.51
CA ALA A 287 -19.73 -5.43 17.18
C ALA A 287 -19.64 -6.66 16.26
N GLY A 288 -19.19 -7.78 16.80
CA GLY A 288 -18.98 -9.03 16.07
C GLY A 288 -17.67 -9.12 15.28
N GLU A 289 -16.88 -8.04 15.14
CA GLU A 289 -15.57 -8.14 14.52
C GLU A 289 -14.60 -8.98 15.38
N ALA A 290 -13.69 -9.68 14.70
CA ALA A 290 -12.68 -10.54 15.30
C ALA A 290 -11.47 -9.69 15.74
N VAL A 291 -11.08 -9.76 16.99
CA VAL A 291 -9.97 -9.01 17.58
C VAL A 291 -8.91 -9.96 18.11
N LEU A 292 -7.64 -9.67 17.84
CA LEU A 292 -6.49 -10.29 18.47
C LEU A 292 -5.81 -9.26 19.39
N LEU A 293 -5.55 -9.65 20.63
CA LEU A 293 -4.80 -8.86 21.60
C LEU A 293 -3.53 -9.61 22.02
N TYR A 294 -2.39 -8.91 22.01
CA TYR A 294 -1.18 -9.40 22.67
C TYR A 294 -1.16 -8.98 24.14
N TYR A 295 -1.21 -9.96 25.03
CA TYR A 295 -1.26 -9.78 26.47
C TYR A 295 0.07 -10.14 27.13
N GLY A 296 0.47 -9.40 28.15
CA GLY A 296 1.71 -9.61 28.88
C GLY A 296 2.96 -9.37 28.04
N VAL A 297 2.79 -8.70 26.93
CA VAL A 297 3.85 -8.26 26.05
C VAL A 297 4.19 -6.85 26.46
N GLY A 298 5.24 -6.71 27.24
CA GLY A 298 5.78 -5.41 27.60
C GLY A 298 6.81 -4.94 26.58
N PRO A 299 7.18 -3.66 26.63
CA PRO A 299 8.31 -3.15 25.86
C PRO A 299 9.56 -3.92 26.27
N GLY A 300 10.14 -4.70 25.36
CA GLY A 300 11.39 -5.38 25.59
C GLY A 300 12.48 -4.37 25.95
N VAL A 301 13.10 -4.55 27.08
CA VAL A 301 14.33 -3.86 27.40
C VAL A 301 15.38 -4.35 26.42
N GLY A 302 16.11 -3.49 25.78
CA GLY A 302 17.15 -3.57 24.75
C GLY A 302 17.90 -4.86 24.40
N ASP A 303 17.54 -5.99 24.97
CA ASP A 303 18.08 -7.33 24.70
C ASP A 303 17.17 -8.21 23.83
N GLY A 304 16.06 -7.65 23.33
CA GLY A 304 15.09 -8.36 22.50
C GLY A 304 14.19 -9.34 23.27
N THR A 305 14.17 -9.31 24.60
CA THR A 305 13.21 -10.07 25.40
C THR A 305 11.85 -9.40 25.34
N ILE A 306 10.86 -10.07 24.77
CA ILE A 306 9.49 -9.62 24.67
C ILE A 306 8.70 -10.34 25.76
N GLY A 307 8.26 -9.58 26.74
CA GLY A 307 7.46 -10.04 27.85
C GLY A 307 8.06 -9.67 29.19
N THR A 308 7.22 -9.17 30.09
CA THR A 308 7.65 -8.81 31.45
C THR A 308 7.78 -10.01 32.37
N GLY A 309 7.30 -11.19 31.94
CA GLY A 309 7.12 -12.35 32.83
C GLY A 309 6.04 -12.15 33.89
N GLU A 310 5.49 -10.94 34.00
CA GLU A 310 4.45 -10.61 34.95
C GLU A 310 3.09 -11.17 34.52
N LEU A 311 2.31 -11.64 35.47
CA LEU A 311 0.94 -12.12 35.21
C LEU A 311 -0.02 -10.97 34.96
N LEU A 312 0.18 -9.86 35.65
CA LEU A 312 -0.69 -8.69 35.59
C LEU A 312 -0.22 -7.74 34.47
N ASP A 313 -1.10 -7.49 33.53
CA ASP A 313 -0.93 -6.52 32.45
C ASP A 313 -2.13 -5.54 32.47
N PRO A 314 -2.04 -4.40 33.15
CA PRO A 314 -3.16 -3.50 33.31
C PRO A 314 -3.74 -2.99 31.98
N VAL A 315 -2.90 -2.62 31.02
CA VAL A 315 -3.35 -2.16 29.69
C VAL A 315 -3.96 -3.29 28.87
N GLY A 316 -3.43 -4.51 29.02
CA GLY A 316 -4.02 -5.71 28.42
C GLY A 316 -5.40 -6.02 28.98
N LEU A 317 -5.59 -5.88 30.28
CA LEU A 317 -6.91 -6.07 30.93
C LEU A 317 -7.90 -4.98 30.51
N GLU A 318 -7.47 -3.72 30.47
CA GLU A 318 -8.29 -2.60 29.96
C GLU A 318 -8.71 -2.84 28.51
N ALA A 319 -7.78 -3.35 27.67
CA ALA A 319 -8.08 -3.68 26.28
C ALA A 319 -9.10 -4.82 26.16
N ILE A 320 -9.05 -5.86 27.02
CA ILE A 320 -10.06 -6.92 27.04
C ILE A 320 -11.44 -6.33 27.34
N GLU A 321 -11.54 -5.50 28.38
CA GLU A 321 -12.80 -4.87 28.76
C GLU A 321 -13.33 -3.92 27.68
N ALA A 322 -12.46 -3.13 27.05
CA ALA A 322 -12.86 -2.22 25.97
C ALA A 322 -13.39 -2.99 24.75
N VAL A 323 -12.74 -4.10 24.35
CA VAL A 323 -13.23 -4.95 23.25
C VAL A 323 -14.55 -5.60 23.61
N ARG A 324 -14.71 -6.07 24.85
CA ARG A 324 -15.97 -6.65 25.35
C ARG A 324 -17.10 -5.62 25.30
N ALA A 325 -16.87 -4.41 25.80
CA ALA A 325 -17.84 -3.32 25.77
C ALA A 325 -18.26 -2.94 24.33
N ALA A 326 -17.34 -3.00 23.39
CA ALA A 326 -17.59 -2.77 21.96
C ALA A 326 -18.26 -3.96 21.24
N GLY A 327 -18.46 -5.09 21.92
CA GLY A 327 -19.07 -6.30 21.35
C GLY A 327 -18.16 -7.06 20.38
N GLY A 328 -16.84 -6.89 20.46
CA GLY A 328 -15.87 -7.61 19.64
C GLY A 328 -15.70 -9.07 20.09
N ARG A 329 -15.28 -9.95 19.17
CA ARG A 329 -14.93 -11.36 19.45
C ARG A 329 -13.43 -11.47 19.66
N LEU A 330 -12.99 -11.64 20.89
CA LEU A 330 -11.58 -11.52 21.26
C LEU A 330 -10.85 -12.86 21.32
N VAL A 331 -9.65 -12.91 20.76
CA VAL A 331 -8.64 -13.91 21.05
C VAL A 331 -7.45 -13.21 21.70
N VAL A 332 -6.95 -13.77 22.79
CA VAL A 332 -5.80 -13.24 23.53
C VAL A 332 -4.59 -14.12 23.24
N ALA A 333 -3.50 -13.54 22.79
CA ALA A 333 -2.21 -14.20 22.66
C ALA A 333 -1.31 -13.79 23.83
N THR A 334 -0.91 -14.75 24.66
CA THR A 334 -0.02 -14.56 25.82
C THR A 334 1.39 -15.06 25.51
N MET A 335 2.37 -14.53 26.19
CA MET A 335 3.78 -14.94 26.03
C MET A 335 4.03 -16.31 26.65
N SER A 336 3.42 -16.61 27.81
CA SER A 336 3.62 -17.83 28.58
C SER A 336 2.33 -18.57 28.90
N ASP A 337 2.47 -19.84 29.28
CA ASP A 337 1.33 -20.64 29.75
C ASP A 337 0.78 -20.11 31.06
N ALA A 338 1.62 -19.58 31.96
CA ALA A 338 1.17 -18.99 33.21
C ALA A 338 0.27 -17.77 32.99
N GLN A 339 0.63 -16.91 32.04
CA GLN A 339 -0.22 -15.78 31.64
C GLN A 339 -1.54 -16.27 31.01
N ARG A 340 -1.51 -17.33 30.20
CA ARG A 340 -2.72 -17.92 29.62
C ARG A 340 -3.67 -18.38 30.74
N GLU A 341 -3.17 -19.15 31.70
CA GLU A 341 -3.94 -19.63 32.83
C GLU A 341 -4.51 -18.50 33.69
N PHE A 342 -3.72 -17.46 33.92
CA PHE A 342 -4.18 -16.26 34.61
C PHE A 342 -5.34 -15.59 33.88
N VAL A 343 -5.20 -15.29 32.58
CA VAL A 343 -6.27 -14.65 31.77
C VAL A 343 -7.53 -15.52 31.77
N GLN A 344 -7.40 -16.85 31.67
CA GLN A 344 -8.53 -17.77 31.74
C GLN A 344 -9.21 -17.75 33.10
N SER A 345 -8.45 -17.63 34.21
CA SER A 345 -8.99 -17.59 35.56
C SER A 345 -9.84 -16.34 35.87
N LEU A 346 -9.67 -15.26 35.08
CA LEU A 346 -10.43 -14.01 35.24
C LEU A 346 -11.89 -14.10 34.78
N GLY A 347 -12.26 -15.18 34.08
CA GLY A 347 -13.65 -15.46 33.77
C GLY A 347 -14.37 -14.48 32.85
N PHE A 348 -13.72 -14.01 31.80
CA PHE A 348 -14.32 -13.07 30.84
C PHE A 348 -15.49 -13.67 30.00
N GLY A 349 -15.85 -14.93 30.20
CA GLY A 349 -16.95 -15.59 29.52
C GLY A 349 -16.80 -15.64 28.01
N ASP A 350 -17.92 -15.55 27.29
CA ASP A 350 -17.94 -15.64 25.81
C ASP A 350 -17.25 -14.49 25.08
N ALA A 351 -16.89 -13.42 25.76
CA ALA A 351 -16.17 -12.28 25.15
C ALA A 351 -14.77 -12.68 24.69
N VAL A 352 -14.09 -13.56 25.45
CA VAL A 352 -12.78 -14.13 25.10
C VAL A 352 -12.99 -15.52 24.51
N ARG A 353 -12.97 -15.62 23.19
CA ARG A 353 -13.20 -16.87 22.44
C ARG A 353 -12.08 -17.90 22.63
N GLY A 354 -10.88 -17.43 22.91
CA GLY A 354 -9.74 -18.30 23.17
C GLY A 354 -8.53 -17.52 23.68
N VAL A 355 -7.69 -18.23 24.42
CA VAL A 355 -6.39 -17.73 24.86
C VAL A 355 -5.31 -18.66 24.30
N VAL A 356 -4.34 -18.10 23.59
CA VAL A 356 -3.26 -18.83 22.91
C VAL A 356 -1.93 -18.44 23.56
N SER A 357 -1.16 -19.43 23.99
CA SER A 357 0.18 -19.22 24.53
C SER A 357 1.22 -19.37 23.42
N LEU A 358 2.09 -18.38 23.26
CA LEU A 358 3.23 -18.45 22.33
C LEU A 358 4.25 -19.51 22.78
N GLU A 359 4.39 -19.71 24.09
CA GLU A 359 5.21 -20.79 24.65
C GLU A 359 4.67 -22.17 24.25
N GLU A 360 3.33 -22.37 24.28
CA GLU A 360 2.69 -23.61 23.80
C GLU A 360 2.94 -23.84 22.32
N ILE A 361 2.81 -22.78 21.49
CA ILE A 361 3.08 -22.88 20.06
C ILE A 361 4.52 -23.30 19.83
N ARG A 362 5.48 -22.66 20.51
CA ARG A 362 6.90 -22.99 20.38
C ARG A 362 7.21 -24.44 20.77
N ARG A 363 6.56 -24.97 21.81
CA ARG A 363 6.70 -26.40 22.19
C ARG A 363 6.16 -27.34 21.10
N LYS A 364 5.09 -26.96 20.40
CA LYS A 364 4.46 -27.79 19.36
C LYS A 364 5.23 -27.74 18.04
N GLU A 365 5.65 -26.56 17.64
CA GLU A 365 6.32 -26.31 16.34
C GLU A 365 7.86 -26.49 16.42
N GLY A 366 8.40 -26.58 17.63
CA GLY A 366 9.83 -26.74 17.87
C GLY A 366 10.63 -25.44 17.68
N ALA A 367 11.93 -25.61 17.45
CA ALA A 367 12.88 -24.51 17.32
C ALA A 367 12.64 -23.63 16.07
N ASP A 368 11.79 -24.09 15.14
CA ASP A 368 11.51 -23.38 13.90
C ASP A 368 10.47 -22.27 14.07
N PHE A 369 9.71 -22.26 15.18
CA PHE A 369 8.76 -21.17 15.48
C PHE A 369 9.50 -19.98 16.08
N ASP A 370 9.52 -18.89 15.36
CA ASP A 370 10.42 -17.76 15.62
C ASP A 370 9.69 -16.41 15.85
N TRP A 371 8.49 -16.43 16.39
CA TRP A 371 7.79 -15.21 16.78
C TRP A 371 8.25 -14.74 18.16
N PRO A 372 8.48 -13.47 18.38
CA PRO A 372 8.44 -12.29 17.50
C PRO A 372 9.80 -11.83 16.99
N ARG A 373 10.83 -12.62 17.10
CA ARG A 373 12.23 -12.22 16.84
C ARG A 373 12.64 -12.24 15.37
N ALA A 374 11.78 -12.71 14.49
CA ALA A 374 12.29 -13.24 13.25
C ALA A 374 11.94 -12.47 12.03
N LEU A 375 12.46 -11.28 11.91
CA LEU A 375 12.84 -10.85 10.59
C LEU A 375 14.31 -11.22 10.39
N PRO A 376 14.61 -12.24 9.57
CA PRO A 376 15.98 -12.48 9.17
C PRO A 376 16.49 -11.22 8.47
N ALA A 377 17.82 -10.98 8.52
CA ALA A 377 18.43 -9.93 7.72
C ALA A 377 17.94 -10.11 6.27
N MET A 378 17.18 -9.15 5.76
CA MET A 378 16.58 -9.25 4.44
C MET A 378 17.57 -8.84 3.37
N PRO A 379 17.91 -9.74 2.43
CA PRO A 379 18.74 -9.41 1.29
C PRO A 379 18.13 -8.31 0.43
N ASP A 380 18.95 -7.63 -0.35
CA ASP A 380 18.47 -6.69 -1.35
C ASP A 380 17.62 -7.42 -2.40
N ALA A 381 16.36 -7.04 -2.51
CA ALA A 381 15.40 -7.71 -3.38
C ALA A 381 15.80 -7.67 -4.86
N LYS A 382 16.49 -6.63 -5.31
CA LYS A 382 16.95 -6.48 -6.70
C LYS A 382 18.23 -7.22 -7.00
N ARG A 383 19.18 -7.20 -6.05
CA ARG A 383 20.51 -7.79 -6.24
C ARG A 383 20.56 -9.27 -5.88
N GLU A 384 19.76 -9.68 -4.91
CA GLU A 384 19.76 -11.02 -4.33
C GLU A 384 18.35 -11.64 -4.32
N THR A 385 17.62 -11.51 -5.43
CA THR A 385 16.20 -11.86 -5.55
C THR A 385 15.86 -13.26 -5.00
N GLY A 386 16.68 -14.27 -5.32
CA GLY A 386 16.45 -15.65 -4.84
C GLY A 386 16.55 -15.76 -3.31
N ARG A 387 17.57 -15.15 -2.72
CA ARG A 387 17.75 -15.13 -1.26
C ARG A 387 16.67 -14.31 -0.57
N PHE A 388 16.25 -13.19 -1.16
CA PHE A 388 15.13 -12.39 -0.67
C PHE A 388 13.83 -13.21 -0.62
N LYS A 389 13.47 -13.88 -1.72
CA LYS A 389 12.28 -14.73 -1.78
C LYS A 389 12.33 -15.87 -0.77
N GLU A 390 13.49 -16.49 -0.59
CA GLU A 390 13.69 -17.54 0.41
C GLU A 390 13.50 -17.01 1.84
N SER A 391 14.04 -15.84 2.16
CA SER A 391 13.85 -15.20 3.47
C SER A 391 12.38 -14.87 3.75
N VAL A 392 11.63 -14.38 2.74
CA VAL A 392 10.18 -14.16 2.85
C VAL A 392 9.44 -15.48 3.08
N ARG A 393 9.79 -16.54 2.37
CA ARG A 393 9.18 -17.87 2.55
C ARG A 393 9.44 -18.42 3.95
N GLN A 394 10.67 -18.33 4.44
CA GLN A 394 11.03 -18.76 5.80
C GLN A 394 10.21 -18.00 6.87
N PHE A 395 10.07 -16.68 6.73
CA PHE A 395 9.21 -15.91 7.61
C PHE A 395 7.76 -16.41 7.59
N GLN A 396 7.22 -16.67 6.39
CA GLN A 396 5.86 -17.21 6.25
C GLN A 396 5.71 -18.59 6.92
N ASP A 397 6.65 -19.50 6.67
CA ASP A 397 6.55 -20.88 7.13
C ASP A 397 6.82 -21.02 8.62
N ARG A 398 7.83 -20.31 9.15
CA ARG A 398 8.27 -20.46 10.54
C ARG A 398 7.49 -19.62 11.53
N THR A 399 6.93 -18.49 11.10
CA THR A 399 6.23 -17.56 11.99
C THR A 399 4.75 -17.47 11.68
N MET A 400 4.42 -17.17 10.43
CA MET A 400 3.05 -16.79 10.06
C MET A 400 2.08 -17.96 10.06
N LYS A 401 2.46 -19.11 9.48
CA LYS A 401 1.59 -20.27 9.39
C LYS A 401 1.27 -20.87 10.76
N PRO A 402 2.27 -21.16 11.65
CA PRO A 402 2.00 -21.68 12.98
C PRO A 402 1.13 -20.74 13.82
N PHE A 403 1.50 -19.46 13.89
CA PHE A 403 0.77 -18.48 14.68
C PHE A 403 -0.63 -18.23 14.15
N GLY A 404 -0.76 -18.03 12.83
CA GLY A 404 -2.06 -17.84 12.17
C GLY A 404 -2.99 -19.04 12.33
N SER A 405 -2.45 -20.27 12.30
CA SER A 405 -3.23 -21.49 12.54
C SER A 405 -3.74 -21.57 13.97
N ALA A 406 -2.90 -21.24 14.96
CA ALA A 406 -3.25 -21.26 16.36
C ALA A 406 -4.36 -20.26 16.71
N ILE A 407 -4.32 -19.05 16.11
CA ILE A 407 -5.31 -17.99 16.31
C ILE A 407 -6.55 -18.25 15.48
N GLY A 408 -6.38 -18.58 14.21
CA GLY A 408 -7.46 -18.69 13.24
C GLY A 408 -8.52 -19.69 13.64
N ARG A 409 -8.17 -20.79 14.33
CA ARG A 409 -9.13 -21.79 14.84
C ARG A 409 -10.24 -21.19 15.72
N TRP A 410 -9.94 -20.11 16.44
CA TRP A 410 -10.88 -19.42 17.33
C TRP A 410 -11.69 -18.32 16.63
N LEU A 411 -11.21 -17.82 15.49
CA LEU A 411 -11.81 -16.70 14.76
C LEU A 411 -12.57 -17.13 13.50
N ARG A 412 -12.49 -18.40 13.10
CA ARG A 412 -13.20 -18.90 11.92
C ARG A 412 -14.72 -18.78 12.08
N SER A 413 -15.35 -18.35 11.00
CA SER A 413 -16.81 -18.28 10.83
C SER A 413 -17.16 -18.42 9.36
N ALA A 414 -18.44 -18.49 9.01
CA ALA A 414 -18.88 -18.52 7.62
C ALA A 414 -18.34 -17.31 6.82
N ASP A 415 -18.34 -16.12 7.45
CA ASP A 415 -17.86 -14.87 6.82
C ASP A 415 -16.34 -14.67 6.96
N ASN A 416 -15.66 -15.54 7.71
CA ASN A 416 -14.22 -15.48 7.96
C ASN A 416 -13.61 -16.89 7.99
N PRO A 417 -13.64 -17.63 6.87
CA PRO A 417 -13.24 -19.03 6.85
C PRO A 417 -11.74 -19.24 7.14
N ARG A 418 -10.92 -18.23 6.93
CA ARG A 418 -9.48 -18.27 7.25
C ARG A 418 -9.17 -17.87 8.69
N GLY A 419 -10.12 -17.27 9.42
CA GLY A 419 -9.93 -16.85 10.80
C GLY A 419 -8.98 -15.66 10.97
N TYR A 420 -8.96 -14.72 10.00
CA TYR A 420 -8.19 -13.49 10.14
C TYR A 420 -8.82 -12.56 11.19
N PRO A 421 -8.04 -11.94 12.09
CA PRO A 421 -8.56 -10.86 12.93
C PRO A 421 -8.90 -9.62 12.07
N ASP A 422 -10.03 -8.99 12.33
CA ASP A 422 -10.41 -7.71 11.74
C ASP A 422 -9.56 -6.57 12.32
N LEU A 423 -9.16 -6.72 13.59
CA LEU A 423 -8.33 -5.77 14.32
C LEU A 423 -7.32 -6.51 15.21
N ILE A 424 -6.09 -5.99 15.26
CA ILE A 424 -5.06 -6.46 16.19
C ILE A 424 -4.69 -5.30 17.11
N ILE A 425 -4.77 -5.54 18.43
CA ILE A 425 -4.19 -4.65 19.44
C ILE A 425 -2.76 -5.12 19.64
N GLU A 426 -1.84 -4.41 18.97
CA GLU A 426 -0.42 -4.72 18.93
C GLU A 426 0.29 -4.03 20.08
N ARG A 427 1.07 -4.77 20.83
CA ARG A 427 1.81 -4.28 21.99
C ARG A 427 3.25 -4.77 22.03
N ALA A 428 3.62 -5.71 21.17
CA ALA A 428 4.98 -6.22 21.10
C ALA A 428 5.95 -5.28 20.40
N GLY A 429 5.47 -4.54 19.39
CA GLY A 429 6.29 -3.61 18.63
C GLY A 429 7.40 -4.27 17.82
N HIS A 430 8.41 -3.50 17.44
CA HIS A 430 9.59 -3.98 16.73
C HIS A 430 9.22 -4.85 15.50
N ASP A 431 9.77 -6.03 15.38
CA ASP A 431 9.53 -6.95 14.26
C ASP A 431 8.19 -7.72 14.36
N ALA A 432 7.53 -7.71 15.53
CA ALA A 432 6.21 -8.31 15.69
C ALA A 432 5.14 -7.63 14.82
N LEU A 433 5.33 -6.35 14.47
CA LEU A 433 4.46 -5.65 13.54
C LEU A 433 4.42 -6.35 12.16
N ALA A 434 5.50 -6.98 11.72
CA ALA A 434 5.52 -7.74 10.48
C ALA A 434 4.54 -8.93 10.52
N ALA A 435 4.49 -9.65 11.64
CA ALA A 435 3.51 -10.72 11.85
C ALA A 435 2.09 -10.16 11.93
N SER A 436 1.85 -9.13 12.72
CA SER A 436 0.54 -8.50 12.87
C SER A 436 -0.02 -7.97 11.55
N THR A 437 0.80 -7.27 10.77
CA THR A 437 0.38 -6.76 9.45
C THR A 437 0.15 -7.88 8.44
N SER A 438 0.75 -9.04 8.60
CA SER A 438 0.51 -10.20 7.73
C SER A 438 -0.74 -11.00 8.14
N LEU A 439 -1.07 -11.04 9.45
CA LEU A 439 -2.21 -11.77 10.00
C LEU A 439 -3.54 -11.04 9.87
N VAL A 440 -3.54 -9.71 10.04
CA VAL A 440 -4.77 -8.93 10.03
C VAL A 440 -5.48 -9.04 8.67
N LYS A 441 -6.81 -9.02 8.70
CA LYS A 441 -7.67 -9.23 7.52
C LYS A 441 -7.26 -8.34 6.34
N PRO A 442 -7.22 -8.88 5.13
CA PRO A 442 -7.00 -8.06 3.93
C PRO A 442 -8.08 -6.97 3.78
N PHE A 443 -7.70 -5.81 3.25
CA PHE A 443 -8.51 -4.66 2.86
C PHE A 443 -9.18 -3.88 4.00
N THR A 444 -9.65 -4.53 5.04
CA THR A 444 -10.36 -3.89 6.16
C THR A 444 -9.61 -3.99 7.48
N GLY A 445 -8.50 -4.72 7.50
CA GLY A 445 -7.73 -5.01 8.70
C GLY A 445 -7.01 -3.78 9.26
N ARG A 446 -7.01 -3.67 10.59
CA ARG A 446 -6.38 -2.58 11.35
C ARG A 446 -5.49 -3.15 12.43
N VAL A 447 -4.26 -2.64 12.51
CA VAL A 447 -3.35 -2.88 13.64
C VAL A 447 -3.31 -1.59 14.44
N VAL A 448 -3.59 -1.64 15.73
CA VAL A 448 -3.62 -0.46 16.61
C VAL A 448 -2.58 -0.58 17.72
N TYR A 449 -2.01 0.55 18.09
CA TYR A 449 -1.12 0.72 19.23
C TYR A 449 -1.76 1.67 20.24
N CYS A 450 -1.68 1.35 21.53
CA CYS A 450 -2.21 2.20 22.61
C CYS A 450 -1.13 3.08 23.22
N GLU A 451 0.11 2.64 23.20
CA GLU A 451 1.24 3.29 23.86
C GLU A 451 2.53 3.16 23.05
N PRO A 452 3.49 4.09 23.18
CA PRO A 452 4.78 3.95 22.57
C PRO A 452 5.56 2.83 23.27
N MET A 453 6.18 1.97 22.48
CA MET A 453 7.10 0.96 22.99
C MET A 453 8.43 1.61 23.40
N GLN A 454 9.16 1.03 24.37
CA GLN A 454 10.49 1.51 24.75
C GLN A 454 11.46 1.48 23.56
N CYS A 455 11.42 0.42 22.74
CA CYS A 455 12.02 0.42 21.42
C CYS A 455 11.03 0.96 20.42
N ARG A 456 11.16 2.24 20.04
CA ARG A 456 10.27 2.91 19.09
C ARG A 456 10.48 2.50 17.63
N ARG A 457 11.36 1.56 17.33
CA ARG A 457 11.56 1.01 16.00
C ARG A 457 10.49 -0.02 15.69
N TYR A 458 9.88 0.11 14.54
CA TYR A 458 8.89 -0.82 14.00
C TYR A 458 9.31 -1.26 12.61
N THR A 459 9.07 -2.51 12.28
CA THR A 459 9.39 -3.08 10.96
C THR A 459 8.23 -3.91 10.44
N PHE A 460 7.93 -3.81 9.15
CA PHE A 460 6.89 -4.62 8.52
C PHE A 460 7.21 -4.92 7.04
N TYR A 461 6.63 -5.99 6.53
CA TYR A 461 6.72 -6.36 5.12
C TYR A 461 5.70 -5.57 4.32
N ALA A 462 6.17 -4.56 3.61
CA ALA A 462 5.34 -3.56 2.97
C ALA A 462 4.30 -4.11 1.98
N PRO A 463 4.55 -5.13 1.14
CA PRO A 463 3.54 -5.73 0.26
C PRO A 463 2.29 -6.23 0.99
N GLN A 464 2.43 -6.72 2.22
CA GLN A 464 1.29 -7.16 3.03
C GLN A 464 0.39 -5.98 3.47
N VAL A 465 0.91 -4.78 3.47
CA VAL A 465 0.15 -3.59 3.87
C VAL A 465 -0.46 -2.90 2.66
N TRP A 466 0.33 -2.58 1.60
CA TRP A 466 -0.23 -1.83 0.47
C TRP A 466 -1.12 -2.69 -0.45
N MET A 467 -0.67 -3.89 -0.87
CA MET A 467 -1.47 -4.77 -1.75
C MET A 467 -2.75 -5.25 -1.08
N ARG A 468 -2.76 -5.31 0.25
CA ARG A 468 -3.91 -5.73 1.06
C ARG A 468 -4.60 -4.56 1.77
N GLN A 469 -4.20 -3.32 1.50
CA GLN A 469 -4.80 -2.07 1.99
C GLN A 469 -5.07 -2.06 3.50
N ARG A 470 -4.11 -2.56 4.28
CA ARG A 470 -4.18 -2.62 5.73
C ARG A 470 -3.76 -1.29 6.36
N ARG A 471 -4.17 -1.06 7.60
CA ARG A 471 -3.86 0.17 8.34
C ARG A 471 -3.13 -0.14 9.64
N ILE A 472 -2.19 0.74 9.97
CA ILE A 472 -1.49 0.77 11.26
C ILE A 472 -1.85 2.11 11.89
N ILE A 473 -2.52 2.08 13.04
CA ILE A 473 -3.07 3.27 13.71
C ILE A 473 -2.38 3.41 15.06
N MET A 474 -1.68 4.50 15.23
CA MET A 474 -0.98 4.89 16.45
C MET A 474 -1.66 6.10 17.10
N PRO A 475 -1.37 6.41 18.37
CA PRO A 475 -1.96 7.59 19.03
C PRO A 475 -1.76 8.89 18.24
N THR A 476 -0.62 9.07 17.60
CA THR A 476 -0.22 10.34 16.97
C THR A 476 0.06 10.23 15.46
N ALA A 477 -0.12 9.07 14.85
CA ALA A 477 0.10 8.89 13.42
C ALA A 477 -0.66 7.69 12.86
N THR A 478 -0.91 7.70 11.57
CA THR A 478 -1.50 6.54 10.85
C THR A 478 -0.68 6.21 9.62
N ILE A 479 -0.47 4.92 9.38
CA ILE A 479 0.04 4.39 8.12
C ILE A 479 -1.08 3.61 7.45
N ALA A 480 -1.37 3.90 6.19
CA ALA A 480 -2.42 3.25 5.41
C ALA A 480 -1.85 2.74 4.08
N GLY A 481 -1.92 1.45 3.85
CA GLY A 481 -1.64 0.90 2.54
C GLY A 481 -2.72 1.30 1.54
N THR A 482 -2.33 1.61 0.32
CA THR A 482 -3.25 1.84 -0.80
C THR A 482 -2.77 1.06 -2.01
N HIS A 483 -3.68 0.68 -2.88
CA HIS A 483 -3.37 -0.14 -4.04
C HIS A 483 -4.35 0.17 -5.14
N LEU A 484 -3.91 0.68 -6.28
CA LEU A 484 -4.75 1.04 -7.42
C LEU A 484 -6.10 1.68 -6.98
N CYS A 485 -7.02 1.91 -7.87
CA CYS A 485 -8.42 2.25 -7.60
C CYS A 485 -9.33 1.04 -7.88
N ASN A 486 -10.63 1.17 -7.66
CA ASN A 486 -11.63 0.25 -8.17
C ASN A 486 -12.39 0.86 -9.37
N ALA A 487 -13.22 0.07 -10.03
CA ALA A 487 -13.98 0.51 -11.20
C ALA A 487 -14.90 1.72 -10.93
N TYR A 488 -15.47 1.84 -9.72
CA TYR A 488 -16.30 2.99 -9.35
C TYR A 488 -15.46 4.25 -9.16
N GLU A 489 -14.26 4.11 -8.64
CA GLU A 489 -13.31 5.23 -8.51
C GLU A 489 -12.80 5.69 -9.86
N VAL A 490 -12.70 4.81 -10.88
CA VAL A 490 -12.39 5.23 -12.26
C VAL A 490 -13.51 6.11 -12.81
N ALA A 491 -14.78 5.73 -12.64
CA ALA A 491 -15.90 6.56 -13.05
C ALA A 491 -15.86 7.93 -12.37
N ARG A 492 -15.70 7.95 -11.03
CA ARG A 492 -15.53 9.19 -10.26
C ARG A 492 -14.34 10.02 -10.73
N MET A 493 -13.21 9.40 -11.02
CA MET A 493 -12.02 10.07 -11.56
C MET A 493 -12.32 10.77 -12.89
N ASN A 494 -13.05 10.11 -13.78
CA ASN A 494 -13.45 10.68 -15.06
C ASN A 494 -14.37 11.91 -14.86
N ASP A 495 -15.29 11.86 -13.90
CA ASP A 495 -16.12 13.02 -13.53
C ASP A 495 -15.26 14.17 -12.97
N MET A 496 -14.27 13.88 -12.14
CA MET A 496 -13.33 14.87 -11.59
C MET A 496 -12.46 15.50 -12.68
N ILE A 497 -12.05 14.73 -13.69
CA ILE A 497 -11.33 15.25 -14.86
C ILE A 497 -12.25 16.19 -15.65
N ALA A 498 -13.47 15.78 -15.96
CA ALA A 498 -14.45 16.59 -16.66
C ALA A 498 -14.80 17.90 -15.92
N ALA A 499 -14.82 17.86 -14.58
CA ALA A 499 -15.02 19.03 -13.71
C ALA A 499 -13.78 19.90 -13.52
N GLY A 500 -12.63 19.54 -14.08
CA GLY A 500 -11.36 20.25 -13.92
C GLY A 500 -10.71 20.14 -12.54
N GLN A 501 -11.17 19.23 -11.69
CA GLN A 501 -10.58 18.95 -10.37
C GLN A 501 -9.29 18.12 -10.47
N LEU A 502 -9.18 17.33 -11.52
CA LEU A 502 -7.99 16.58 -11.89
C LEU A 502 -7.57 16.95 -13.31
N GLU A 503 -6.29 16.77 -13.58
CA GLU A 503 -5.71 17.01 -14.90
C GLU A 503 -4.82 15.84 -15.28
N VAL A 504 -5.07 15.27 -16.44
CA VAL A 504 -4.24 14.21 -17.00
C VAL A 504 -2.97 14.81 -17.58
N SER A 505 -1.82 14.35 -17.12
CA SER A 505 -0.53 14.81 -17.66
C SER A 505 -0.27 14.17 -19.04
N ALA A 506 0.34 14.95 -19.94
CA ALA A 506 0.73 14.43 -21.23
C ALA A 506 1.82 13.35 -21.09
N PRO A 507 1.62 12.15 -21.65
CA PRO A 507 2.61 11.08 -21.58
C PRO A 507 3.74 11.28 -22.60
N THR A 508 4.83 10.56 -22.39
CA THR A 508 5.85 10.35 -23.44
C THR A 508 5.41 9.18 -24.33
N VAL A 509 5.16 9.44 -25.59
CA VAL A 509 4.75 8.41 -26.55
C VAL A 509 6.00 7.68 -27.06
N VAL A 510 5.98 6.36 -26.96
CA VAL A 510 7.06 5.50 -27.47
C VAL A 510 6.51 4.52 -28.52
N PRO A 511 7.23 4.29 -29.60
CA PRO A 511 6.85 3.27 -30.57
C PRO A 511 6.98 1.87 -29.95
N TRP A 512 6.23 0.91 -30.47
CA TRP A 512 6.19 -0.45 -29.93
C TRP A 512 7.57 -1.10 -29.77
N GLN A 513 8.45 -0.95 -30.76
CA GLN A 513 9.81 -1.50 -30.74
C GLN A 513 10.69 -0.91 -29.63
N ASP A 514 10.36 0.24 -29.09
CA ASP A 514 11.10 0.92 -28.02
C ASP A 514 10.58 0.64 -26.62
N LEU A 515 9.54 -0.20 -26.47
CA LEU A 515 9.02 -0.62 -25.19
C LEU A 515 10.09 -1.14 -24.20
N PRO A 516 11.06 -1.97 -24.60
CA PRO A 516 12.14 -2.39 -23.71
C PRO A 516 13.01 -1.23 -23.21
N LYS A 517 13.21 -0.19 -24.04
CA LYS A 517 13.96 1.01 -23.64
C LYS A 517 13.19 1.85 -22.60
N ALA A 518 11.87 1.94 -22.76
CA ALA A 518 11.00 2.59 -21.77
C ALA A 518 11.06 1.87 -20.42
N HIS A 519 10.98 0.54 -20.41
CA HIS A 519 11.16 -0.27 -19.19
C HIS A 519 12.54 -0.02 -18.56
N GLN A 520 13.62 -0.04 -19.34
CA GLN A 520 14.97 0.22 -18.84
C GLN A 520 15.11 1.62 -18.23
N SER A 521 14.55 2.64 -18.88
CA SER A 521 14.56 4.02 -18.37
C SER A 521 13.82 4.14 -17.03
N MET A 522 12.73 3.41 -16.85
CA MET A 522 12.00 3.36 -15.56
C MET A 522 12.82 2.63 -14.50
N TRP A 523 13.45 1.51 -14.83
CA TRP A 523 14.32 0.77 -13.92
C TRP A 523 15.50 1.62 -13.44
N ASP A 524 16.14 2.36 -14.34
CA ASP A 524 17.28 3.22 -14.07
C ASP A 524 16.90 4.57 -13.43
N ASN A 525 15.58 4.83 -13.28
CA ASN A 525 15.04 6.11 -12.80
C ASN A 525 15.56 7.33 -13.59
N THR A 526 15.71 7.18 -14.90
CA THR A 526 16.13 8.25 -15.81
C THR A 526 14.96 8.98 -16.47
N HIS A 527 13.74 8.44 -16.38
CA HIS A 527 12.51 9.09 -16.86
C HIS A 527 12.14 10.30 -16.00
N ALA A 528 11.42 11.25 -16.56
CA ALA A 528 10.86 12.42 -15.86
C ALA A 528 9.45 12.71 -16.37
N GLY A 529 8.63 13.36 -15.53
CA GLY A 529 7.26 13.73 -15.85
C GLY A 529 6.27 12.58 -15.75
N ALA A 530 5.23 12.61 -16.56
CA ALA A 530 4.19 11.58 -16.63
C ALA A 530 4.73 10.26 -17.20
N ASN A 531 3.84 9.29 -17.31
CA ASN A 531 4.16 7.97 -17.81
C ASN A 531 4.52 7.92 -19.28
N TYR A 532 5.05 6.78 -19.69
CA TYR A 532 5.10 6.39 -21.10
C TYR A 532 3.77 5.77 -21.55
N VAL A 533 3.44 6.00 -22.81
CA VAL A 533 2.40 5.25 -23.52
C VAL A 533 2.99 4.62 -24.77
N VAL A 534 2.66 3.36 -24.99
CA VAL A 534 3.09 2.63 -26.19
C VAL A 534 2.05 2.80 -27.29
N ASN A 535 2.50 3.22 -28.46
CA ASN A 535 1.66 3.25 -29.63
C ASN A 535 1.80 1.92 -30.42
N HIS A 536 0.73 1.13 -30.41
CA HIS A 536 0.62 -0.12 -31.13
C HIS A 536 0.37 0.08 -32.63
N ALA A 537 1.33 0.72 -33.31
CA ALA A 537 1.31 0.85 -34.76
C ALA A 537 0.21 1.76 -35.34
N LEU A 538 -0.27 2.75 -34.62
CA LEU A 538 -0.99 3.87 -35.22
C LEU A 538 -0.03 4.74 -36.02
N PRO A 539 -0.39 5.21 -37.22
CA PRO A 539 0.51 5.94 -38.09
C PRO A 539 0.85 7.34 -37.60
N ARG A 540 0.04 7.93 -36.74
CA ARG A 540 0.26 9.23 -36.11
C ARG A 540 -0.25 9.29 -34.68
N THR A 541 0.25 10.23 -33.92
CA THR A 541 -0.22 10.56 -32.57
C THR A 541 -1.34 11.60 -32.60
N GLY A 542 -2.04 11.78 -31.49
CA GLY A 542 -3.06 12.82 -31.33
C GLY A 542 -4.43 12.50 -31.93
N LEU A 543 -4.69 11.25 -32.32
CA LEU A 543 -6.01 10.82 -32.76
C LEU A 543 -7.01 10.92 -31.61
N ARG A 544 -8.13 11.55 -31.82
CA ARG A 544 -9.11 11.87 -30.76
C ARG A 544 -10.47 11.21 -30.93
N SER A 545 -10.80 10.79 -32.14
CA SER A 545 -12.09 10.22 -32.44
C SER A 545 -12.02 8.78 -32.92
N ARG A 546 -13.12 8.07 -32.75
CA ARG A 546 -13.33 6.74 -33.31
C ARG A 546 -13.16 6.74 -34.84
N ASP A 547 -13.71 7.72 -35.51
CA ASP A 547 -13.70 7.80 -36.97
C ASP A 547 -12.27 8.06 -37.50
N GLU A 548 -11.51 8.91 -36.85
CA GLU A 548 -10.08 9.08 -37.15
C GLU A 548 -9.30 7.78 -36.99
N LEU A 549 -9.53 7.04 -35.90
CA LEU A 549 -8.89 5.75 -35.65
C LEU A 549 -9.25 4.71 -36.73
N PHE A 550 -10.51 4.61 -37.12
CA PHE A 550 -10.97 3.69 -38.16
C PHE A 550 -10.43 4.06 -39.54
N GLN A 551 -10.35 5.34 -39.87
CA GLN A 551 -9.76 5.80 -41.13
C GLN A 551 -8.28 5.42 -41.21
N GLU A 552 -7.54 5.68 -40.16
CA GLU A 552 -6.10 5.33 -40.11
C GLU A 552 -5.86 3.81 -40.13
N TRP A 553 -6.72 3.04 -39.48
CA TRP A 553 -6.63 1.59 -39.49
C TRP A 553 -7.08 0.99 -40.81
N GLY A 554 -8.15 1.49 -41.39
CA GLY A 554 -8.67 1.07 -42.70
C GLY A 554 -7.70 1.36 -43.84
N ALA A 555 -6.94 2.46 -43.77
CA ALA A 555 -5.93 2.81 -44.77
C ALA A 555 -4.72 1.84 -44.78
N ARG A 556 -4.58 0.95 -43.76
CA ARG A 556 -3.53 -0.07 -43.66
C ARG A 556 -3.94 -1.46 -44.15
N ARG A 557 -5.22 -1.70 -44.40
CA ARG A 557 -5.75 -2.93 -45.01
C ARG A 557 -5.82 -2.78 -46.51
#